data_05bb956dd2c7c92f4626e51094ab4b50
#
_entry.id   05bb956dd2c7c92f4626e51094ab4b50
#
_cell.length_a   1.000
_cell.length_b   1.000
_cell.length_c   1.000
_cell.angle_alpha   90.00
_cell.angle_beta   90.00
_cell.angle_gamma   90.00
#
_symmetry.space_group_name_H-M   'P 1'
#
loop_
_entity.id
_entity.type
_entity.pdbx_description
1 polymer ?
#
loop_
_entity_poly.entity_id
_entity_poly.type
_entity_poly.pdbx_seq_one_letter_code
_entity_poly.pdbx_strand_id
1 'polypeptide(L)'
;RRQRQMCIRDSTGVVRGYLPGRDNPLATVYVQDSVFWSESADNMELLKLYLPSPDEALRAAGQYIGRKVTPNFVPHWDNESRWFYKGEGARWKEATAYALSDKWEEAASRWKHVYENSSRWKERAKAASNLALFYEMKTQLKDAYDWAAKSYEIFNNKKGEDYNYTKMQRPVSYTHL
;
A
#
# COMPACT_ATOMS: atom_id res chain seq x y z
N ARG A 1 -6.98 -37.68 -16.12
CA ARG A 1 -7.24 -36.22 -16.25
C ARG A 1 -7.34 -35.65 -14.84
N ARG A 2 -6.41 -34.78 -14.48
CA ARG A 2 -6.39 -34.10 -13.18
C ARG A 2 -7.65 -33.22 -13.06
N GLN A 3 -8.41 -33.39 -11.99
CA GLN A 3 -9.61 -32.60 -11.71
C GLN A 3 -9.24 -31.46 -10.77
N ARG A 4 -9.83 -30.29 -10.98
CA ARG A 4 -9.65 -29.12 -10.14
C ARG A 4 -11.00 -28.66 -9.62
N GLN A 5 -11.08 -28.39 -8.34
CA GLN A 5 -12.26 -27.82 -7.73
C GLN A 5 -11.88 -26.59 -6.91
N MET A 6 -12.74 -25.60 -6.93
CA MET A 6 -12.62 -24.40 -6.14
C MET A 6 -13.85 -24.29 -5.22
N CYS A 7 -13.61 -24.02 -3.96
CA CYS A 7 -14.64 -23.70 -2.99
C CYS A 7 -14.47 -22.23 -2.59
N ILE A 8 -15.53 -21.43 -2.76
CA ILE A 8 -15.55 -20.01 -2.39
C ILE A 8 -16.59 -19.83 -1.30
N ARG A 9 -16.23 -19.11 -0.25
CA ARG A 9 -17.15 -18.70 0.80
C ARG A 9 -17.11 -17.19 0.94
N ASP A 10 -18.17 -16.54 0.47
CA ASP A 10 -18.39 -15.12 0.69
C ASP A 10 -18.91 -14.94 2.12
N SER A 11 -18.37 -13.95 2.80
CA SER A 11 -18.69 -13.66 4.18
C SER A 11 -18.89 -12.16 4.36
N THR A 12 -20.00 -11.81 5.02
CA THR A 12 -20.28 -10.46 5.46
C THR A 12 -20.39 -10.44 6.97
N GLY A 13 -19.84 -9.42 7.59
CA GLY A 13 -19.88 -9.25 9.04
C GLY A 13 -20.09 -7.80 9.44
N VAL A 14 -20.76 -7.61 10.56
CA VAL A 14 -20.88 -6.30 11.20
C VAL A 14 -20.38 -6.44 12.62
N VAL A 15 -19.35 -5.70 12.98
CA VAL A 15 -18.81 -5.66 14.34
C VAL A 15 -19.08 -4.29 14.93
N ARG A 16 -19.67 -4.27 16.13
CA ARG A 16 -19.98 -3.05 16.86
C ARG A 16 -19.28 -3.04 18.20
N GLY A 17 -18.56 -1.96 18.47
CA GLY A 17 -17.96 -1.70 19.77
C GLY A 17 -18.89 -0.84 20.63
N TYR A 18 -19.13 -1.25 21.88
CA TYR A 18 -19.95 -0.51 22.84
C TYR A 18 -19.12 -0.11 24.05
N LEU A 19 -19.41 1.05 24.61
CA LEU A 19 -18.93 1.41 25.95
C LEU A 19 -19.95 0.97 26.99
N PRO A 20 -19.50 0.53 28.20
CA PRO A 20 -20.39 0.24 29.29
C PRO A 20 -21.33 1.41 29.59
N GLY A 21 -22.62 1.12 29.70
CA GLY A 21 -23.66 2.12 30.01
C GLY A 21 -24.08 3.00 28.82
N ARG A 22 -23.71 2.64 27.58
CA ARG A 22 -24.21 3.30 26.37
C ARG A 22 -24.90 2.32 25.45
N ASP A 23 -26.11 2.65 25.01
CA ASP A 23 -26.91 1.83 24.08
C ASP A 23 -26.46 1.99 22.63
N ASN A 24 -25.86 3.12 22.28
CA ASN A 24 -25.35 3.36 20.94
C ASN A 24 -23.92 2.85 20.79
N PRO A 25 -23.60 2.19 19.65
CA PRO A 25 -22.25 1.75 19.39
C PRO A 25 -21.28 2.94 19.23
N LEU A 26 -20.10 2.83 19.84
CA LEU A 26 -19.02 3.77 19.68
C LEU A 26 -18.43 3.70 18.25
N ALA A 27 -18.35 2.48 17.71
CA ALA A 27 -17.87 2.22 16.38
C ALA A 27 -18.63 1.07 15.74
N THR A 28 -18.85 1.13 14.44
CA THR A 28 -19.42 0.05 13.63
C THR A 28 -18.54 -0.19 12.42
N VAL A 29 -18.07 -1.41 12.26
CA VAL A 29 -17.24 -1.83 11.12
C VAL A 29 -18.00 -2.86 10.30
N TYR A 30 -18.14 -2.58 9.02
CA TYR A 30 -18.72 -3.51 8.04
C TYR A 30 -17.57 -4.20 7.29
N VAL A 31 -17.61 -5.52 7.22
CA VAL A 31 -16.64 -6.31 6.47
C VAL A 31 -17.36 -7.18 5.49
N GLN A 32 -16.90 -7.14 4.25
CA GLN A 32 -17.30 -8.07 3.20
C GLN A 32 -16.03 -8.60 2.55
N ASP A 33 -15.88 -9.92 2.55
CA ASP A 33 -14.74 -10.58 1.93
C ASP A 33 -15.04 -12.03 1.60
N SER A 34 -14.16 -12.65 0.80
CA SER A 34 -14.29 -14.02 0.34
C SER A 34 -13.07 -14.83 0.73
N VAL A 35 -13.27 -15.99 1.29
CA VAL A 35 -12.22 -16.99 1.51
C VAL A 35 -12.39 -18.10 0.48
N PHE A 36 -11.31 -18.47 -0.18
CA PHE A 36 -11.35 -19.50 -1.20
C PHE A 36 -10.30 -20.59 -0.97
N TRP A 37 -10.65 -21.80 -1.36
CA TRP A 37 -9.76 -22.95 -1.41
C TRP A 37 -9.76 -23.50 -2.83
N SER A 38 -8.59 -23.90 -3.31
CA SER A 38 -8.44 -24.45 -4.65
C SER A 38 -7.51 -25.66 -4.60
N GLU A 39 -8.05 -26.83 -4.90
CA GLU A 39 -7.29 -28.07 -4.90
C GLU A 39 -7.43 -28.82 -6.21
N SER A 40 -6.46 -29.69 -6.47
CA SER A 40 -6.48 -30.56 -7.65
C SER A 40 -6.06 -31.96 -7.29
N ALA A 41 -6.82 -32.95 -7.72
CA ALA A 41 -6.53 -34.37 -7.48
C ALA A 41 -6.86 -35.21 -8.72
N ASP A 42 -6.40 -36.45 -8.71
CA ASP A 42 -6.59 -37.37 -9.82
C ASP A 42 -8.02 -37.94 -9.87
N ASN A 43 -8.72 -37.94 -8.74
CA ASN A 43 -10.12 -38.30 -8.67
C ASN A 43 -10.90 -37.40 -7.69
N MET A 44 -12.25 -37.48 -7.77
CA MET A 44 -13.17 -36.62 -7.01
C MET A 44 -13.23 -36.97 -5.53
N GLU A 45 -12.97 -38.21 -5.15
CA GLU A 45 -13.01 -38.63 -3.74
C GLU A 45 -11.80 -38.05 -2.98
N LEU A 46 -10.62 -38.12 -3.57
CA LEU A 46 -9.42 -37.48 -3.02
C LEU A 46 -9.59 -35.94 -2.95
N LEU A 47 -10.22 -35.36 -3.95
CA LEU A 47 -10.44 -33.93 -3.98
C LEU A 47 -11.31 -33.43 -2.82
N LYS A 48 -12.36 -34.21 -2.47
CA LYS A 48 -13.23 -33.93 -1.31
C LYS A 48 -12.50 -34.01 0.03
N LEU A 49 -11.45 -34.86 0.12
CA LEU A 49 -10.64 -34.98 1.35
C LEU A 49 -9.70 -33.79 1.55
N TYR A 50 -9.29 -33.13 0.47
CA TYR A 50 -8.39 -31.98 0.54
C TYR A 50 -9.13 -30.64 0.72
N LEU A 51 -10.40 -30.60 0.37
CA LEU A 51 -11.19 -29.38 0.59
C LEU A 51 -11.81 -29.40 2.00
N PRO A 52 -11.90 -28.24 2.65
CA PRO A 52 -12.51 -28.16 3.96
C PRO A 52 -14.01 -28.51 3.89
N SER A 53 -14.50 -29.16 4.94
CA SER A 53 -15.92 -29.32 5.15
C SER A 53 -16.64 -27.96 5.26
N PRO A 54 -17.96 -27.87 5.06
CA PRO A 54 -18.71 -26.63 5.20
C PRO A 54 -18.50 -25.94 6.56
N ASP A 55 -18.42 -26.71 7.65
CA ASP A 55 -18.22 -26.19 9.00
C ASP A 55 -16.80 -25.66 9.21
N GLU A 56 -15.80 -26.36 8.71
CA GLU A 56 -14.41 -25.88 8.74
C GLU A 56 -14.23 -24.62 7.90
N ALA A 57 -14.83 -24.56 6.72
CA ALA A 57 -14.83 -23.39 5.86
C ALA A 57 -15.50 -22.18 6.54
N LEU A 58 -16.62 -22.41 7.25
CA LEU A 58 -17.32 -21.36 7.98
C LEU A 58 -16.49 -20.83 9.15
N ARG A 59 -15.87 -21.73 9.93
CA ARG A 59 -14.97 -21.34 11.03
C ARG A 59 -13.75 -20.56 10.53
N ALA A 60 -13.12 -21.01 9.46
CA ALA A 60 -11.99 -20.33 8.83
C ALA A 60 -12.37 -18.94 8.33
N ALA A 61 -13.52 -18.79 7.69
CA ALA A 61 -14.04 -17.51 7.24
C ALA A 61 -14.34 -16.56 8.42
N GLY A 62 -14.94 -17.07 9.50
CA GLY A 62 -15.18 -16.30 10.72
C GLY A 62 -13.88 -15.82 11.39
N GLN A 63 -12.89 -16.70 11.51
CA GLN A 63 -11.56 -16.33 12.03
C GLN A 63 -10.85 -15.28 11.16
N TYR A 64 -10.94 -15.42 9.84
CA TYR A 64 -10.36 -14.48 8.89
C TYR A 64 -10.99 -13.09 9.05
N ILE A 65 -12.33 -13.00 9.09
CA ILE A 65 -13.05 -11.74 9.30
C ILE A 65 -12.70 -11.14 10.68
N GLY A 66 -12.66 -11.94 11.72
CA GLY A 66 -12.28 -11.48 13.06
C GLY A 66 -10.90 -10.81 13.06
N ARG A 67 -9.90 -11.44 12.44
CA ARG A 67 -8.56 -10.85 12.31
C ARG A 67 -8.54 -9.57 11.49
N LYS A 68 -9.32 -9.51 10.42
CA LYS A 68 -9.42 -8.34 9.55
C LYS A 68 -10.06 -7.13 10.22
N VAL A 69 -10.97 -7.36 11.15
CA VAL A 69 -11.68 -6.31 11.88
C VAL A 69 -10.89 -5.79 13.08
N THR A 70 -10.09 -6.64 13.72
CA THR A 70 -9.35 -6.31 14.95
C THR A 70 -8.58 -4.99 14.88
N PRO A 71 -7.84 -4.66 13.78
CA PRO A 71 -7.10 -3.39 13.67
C PRO A 71 -7.97 -2.13 13.81
N ASN A 72 -9.27 -2.22 13.52
CA ASN A 72 -10.17 -1.07 13.67
C ASN A 72 -10.49 -0.71 15.12
N PHE A 73 -10.16 -1.59 16.07
CA PHE A 73 -10.52 -1.43 17.48
C PHE A 73 -9.33 -1.37 18.43
N VAL A 74 -8.15 -1.76 17.96
CA VAL A 74 -6.93 -1.79 18.78
C VAL A 74 -5.77 -1.13 18.02
N PRO A 75 -4.88 -0.39 18.72
CA PRO A 75 -3.65 0.10 18.12
C PRO A 75 -2.81 -1.06 17.59
N HIS A 76 -2.28 -0.91 16.39
CA HIS A 76 -1.47 -1.92 15.74
C HIS A 76 -0.39 -1.25 14.88
N TRP A 77 0.64 -2.02 14.55
CA TRP A 77 1.68 -1.59 13.63
C TRP A 77 1.35 -2.11 12.24
N ASP A 78 1.32 -1.19 11.28
CA ASP A 78 1.18 -1.53 9.86
C ASP A 78 2.52 -1.41 9.14
N ASN A 79 2.74 -2.34 8.20
CA ASN A 79 3.89 -2.28 7.30
C ASN A 79 3.44 -1.67 5.97
N GLU A 80 3.90 -0.47 5.70
CA GLU A 80 3.63 0.22 4.45
C GLU A 80 4.82 0.11 3.51
N SER A 81 4.58 -0.41 2.31
CA SER A 81 5.59 -0.43 1.26
C SER A 81 5.60 0.88 0.50
N ARG A 82 6.74 1.54 0.47
CA ARG A 82 6.96 2.76 -0.32
C ARG A 82 7.97 2.48 -1.42
N TRP A 83 7.83 3.19 -2.51
CA TRP A 83 8.74 3.12 -3.63
C TRP A 83 9.34 4.51 -3.92
N PHE A 84 10.51 4.53 -4.50
CA PHE A 84 11.16 5.76 -4.92
C PHE A 84 11.59 5.71 -6.39
N TYR A 85 11.68 6.85 -7.01
CA TYR A 85 12.09 6.97 -8.39
C TYR A 85 13.59 6.73 -8.55
N LYS A 86 13.94 5.98 -9.59
CA LYS A 86 15.31 5.86 -10.09
C LYS A 86 15.49 6.71 -11.34
N GLY A 87 16.72 7.13 -11.61
CA GLY A 87 17.07 7.90 -12.79
C GLY A 87 18.38 7.44 -13.41
N GLU A 88 18.71 7.96 -14.61
CA GLU A 88 19.82 7.46 -15.41
C GLU A 88 21.14 8.23 -15.18
N GLY A 89 21.11 9.48 -14.79
CA GLY A 89 22.31 10.31 -14.59
C GLY A 89 23.20 9.79 -13.45
N ALA A 90 24.50 10.13 -13.48
CA ALA A 90 25.47 9.70 -12.47
C ALA A 90 25.01 10.00 -11.04
N ARG A 91 24.47 11.19 -10.79
CA ARG A 91 23.95 11.60 -9.49
C ARG A 91 22.70 10.83 -9.06
N TRP A 92 21.83 10.45 -10.03
CA TRP A 92 20.71 9.59 -9.77
C TRP A 92 21.14 8.17 -9.35
N LYS A 93 22.14 7.62 -10.06
CA LYS A 93 22.71 6.30 -9.72
C LYS A 93 23.33 6.31 -8.33
N GLU A 94 24.06 7.37 -8.01
CA GLU A 94 24.65 7.57 -6.68
C GLU A 94 23.57 7.67 -5.60
N ALA A 95 22.54 8.52 -5.79
CA ALA A 95 21.40 8.62 -4.88
C ALA A 95 20.67 7.29 -4.68
N THR A 96 20.48 6.54 -5.78
CA THR A 96 19.86 5.20 -5.72
C THR A 96 20.72 4.22 -4.92
N ALA A 97 22.05 4.24 -5.10
CA ALA A 97 22.96 3.39 -4.36
C ALA A 97 22.94 3.71 -2.85
N TYR A 98 22.91 4.99 -2.49
CA TYR A 98 22.76 5.41 -1.10
C TYR A 98 21.44 4.95 -0.49
N ALA A 99 20.31 5.15 -1.18
CA ALA A 99 19.00 4.71 -0.70
C ALA A 99 18.91 3.18 -0.51
N LEU A 100 19.49 2.41 -1.44
CA LEU A 100 19.56 0.95 -1.34
C LEU A 100 20.51 0.44 -0.24
N SER A 101 21.42 1.30 0.23
CA SER A 101 22.34 1.02 1.34
C SER A 101 21.85 1.62 2.65
N ASP A 102 20.59 2.02 2.74
CA ASP A 102 19.96 2.65 3.92
C ASP A 102 20.59 4.00 4.34
N LYS A 103 21.32 4.62 3.42
CA LYS A 103 21.93 5.95 3.61
C LYS A 103 21.03 7.04 3.06
N TRP A 104 19.91 7.25 3.75
CA TRP A 104 18.83 8.11 3.25
C TRP A 104 19.17 9.59 3.25
N GLU A 105 20.00 10.07 4.17
CA GLU A 105 20.45 11.47 4.22
C GLU A 105 21.32 11.82 3.02
N GLU A 106 22.25 10.94 2.67
CA GLU A 106 23.10 11.11 1.48
C GLU A 106 22.28 11.04 0.21
N ALA A 107 21.33 10.10 0.14
CA ALA A 107 20.40 10.00 -0.98
C ALA A 107 19.57 11.29 -1.14
N ALA A 108 19.02 11.81 -0.06
CA ALA A 108 18.23 13.04 -0.05
C ALA A 108 19.07 14.25 -0.50
N SER A 109 20.31 14.35 -0.05
CA SER A 109 21.24 15.40 -0.51
C SER A 109 21.44 15.37 -2.04
N ARG A 110 21.57 14.17 -2.63
CA ARG A 110 21.69 14.01 -4.08
C ARG A 110 20.38 14.34 -4.82
N TRP A 111 19.23 13.90 -4.31
CA TRP A 111 17.94 14.25 -4.88
C TRP A 111 17.66 15.76 -4.81
N LYS A 112 18.02 16.42 -3.69
CA LYS A 112 17.92 17.87 -3.56
C LYS A 112 18.76 18.59 -4.63
N HIS A 113 19.99 18.15 -4.81
CA HIS A 113 20.87 18.70 -5.86
C HIS A 113 20.26 18.49 -7.27
N VAL A 114 19.66 17.32 -7.56
CA VAL A 114 19.00 17.07 -8.83
C VAL A 114 17.79 18.01 -8.99
N TYR A 115 16.99 18.19 -7.95
CA TYR A 115 15.85 19.09 -7.97
C TYR A 115 16.26 20.54 -8.30
N GLU A 116 17.32 21.03 -7.70
CA GLU A 116 17.79 22.41 -7.82
C GLU A 116 18.46 22.67 -9.18
N ASN A 117 19.21 21.70 -9.72
CA ASN A 117 20.13 21.92 -10.83
C ASN A 117 19.74 21.23 -12.15
N SER A 118 18.73 20.36 -12.16
CA SER A 118 18.33 19.72 -13.41
C SER A 118 17.44 20.65 -14.25
N SER A 119 17.76 20.76 -15.52
CA SER A 119 16.91 21.43 -16.52
C SER A 119 15.69 20.60 -16.90
N ARG A 120 15.73 19.28 -16.64
CA ARG A 120 14.67 18.35 -17.01
C ARG A 120 13.59 18.33 -15.95
N TRP A 121 12.40 18.83 -16.27
CA TRP A 121 11.29 18.89 -15.35
C TRP A 121 10.90 17.51 -14.73
N LYS A 122 10.99 16.42 -15.54
CA LYS A 122 10.74 15.05 -15.05
C LYS A 122 11.69 14.62 -13.94
N GLU A 123 12.96 14.98 -14.06
CA GLU A 123 13.96 14.67 -13.03
C GLU A 123 13.69 15.48 -11.76
N ARG A 124 13.35 16.76 -11.91
CA ARG A 124 12.99 17.61 -10.76
C ARG A 124 11.77 17.09 -10.03
N ALA A 125 10.70 16.74 -10.77
CA ALA A 125 9.48 16.20 -10.16
C ALA A 125 9.72 14.87 -9.43
N LYS A 126 10.46 13.94 -10.03
CA LYS A 126 10.84 12.67 -9.40
C LYS A 126 11.72 12.87 -8.17
N ALA A 127 12.67 13.79 -8.22
CA ALA A 127 13.53 14.11 -7.09
C ALA A 127 12.73 14.71 -5.92
N ALA A 128 11.77 15.60 -6.21
CA ALA A 128 10.87 16.14 -5.19
C ALA A 128 10.00 15.04 -4.55
N SER A 129 9.50 14.08 -5.33
CA SER A 129 8.76 12.92 -4.80
C SER A 129 9.63 12.06 -3.87
N ASN A 130 10.89 11.80 -4.24
CA ASN A 130 11.81 11.04 -3.39
C ASN A 130 12.15 11.80 -2.09
N LEU A 131 12.26 13.13 -2.16
CA LEU A 131 12.45 13.96 -0.97
C LEU A 131 11.21 13.92 -0.05
N ALA A 132 10.01 13.92 -0.61
CA ALA A 132 8.80 13.75 0.18
C ALA A 132 8.83 12.43 0.97
N LEU A 133 9.19 11.33 0.32
CA LEU A 133 9.36 10.03 0.98
C LEU A 133 10.43 10.09 2.09
N PHE A 134 11.57 10.72 1.85
CA PHE A 134 12.61 10.86 2.85
C PHE A 134 12.11 11.59 4.12
N TYR A 135 11.40 12.71 3.94
CA TYR A 135 10.85 13.46 5.06
C TYR A 135 9.70 12.73 5.76
N GLU A 136 8.89 11.94 5.01
CA GLU A 136 7.89 11.04 5.60
C GLU A 136 8.56 10.02 6.54
N MET A 137 9.64 9.38 6.10
CA MET A 137 10.40 8.41 6.91
C MET A 137 11.01 9.05 8.16
N LYS A 138 11.32 10.35 8.13
CA LYS A 138 11.80 11.13 9.29
C LYS A 138 10.66 11.66 10.15
N THR A 139 9.41 11.33 9.88
CA THR A 139 8.21 11.87 10.56
C THR A 139 8.08 13.39 10.47
N GLN A 140 8.77 14.02 9.53
CA GLN A 140 8.69 15.45 9.23
C GLN A 140 7.57 15.70 8.22
N LEU A 141 6.33 15.48 8.65
CA LEU A 141 5.15 15.41 7.76
C LEU A 141 4.88 16.72 7.02
N LYS A 142 5.19 17.87 7.61
CA LYS A 142 5.05 19.16 6.94
C LYS A 142 6.01 19.27 5.76
N ASP A 143 7.28 18.96 5.96
CA ASP A 143 8.29 18.99 4.89
C ASP A 143 7.97 17.95 3.82
N ALA A 144 7.52 16.77 4.22
CA ALA A 144 7.05 15.72 3.30
C ALA A 144 5.91 16.22 2.41
N TYR A 145 4.91 16.88 3.00
CA TYR A 145 3.80 17.46 2.27
C TYR A 145 4.27 18.56 1.29
N ASP A 146 5.14 19.46 1.74
CA ASP A 146 5.66 20.56 0.90
C ASP A 146 6.44 20.02 -0.31
N TRP A 147 7.23 18.96 -0.13
CA TRP A 147 7.94 18.32 -1.23
C TRP A 147 7.02 17.53 -2.16
N ALA A 148 5.99 16.86 -1.62
CA ALA A 148 4.98 16.19 -2.42
C ALA A 148 4.18 17.20 -3.26
N ALA A 149 3.80 18.34 -2.69
CA ALA A 149 3.12 19.41 -3.40
C ALA A 149 3.97 19.97 -4.55
N LYS A 150 5.26 20.22 -4.33
CA LYS A 150 6.20 20.65 -5.39
C LYS A 150 6.28 19.63 -6.53
N SER A 151 6.36 18.35 -6.20
CA SER A 151 6.34 17.28 -7.19
C SER A 151 5.07 17.28 -8.01
N TYR A 152 3.92 17.31 -7.33
CA TYR A 152 2.61 17.36 -7.96
C TYR A 152 2.43 18.58 -8.87
N GLU A 153 2.83 19.76 -8.42
CA GLU A 153 2.73 21.02 -9.19
C GLU A 153 3.53 20.94 -10.48
N ILE A 154 4.77 20.43 -10.45
CA ILE A 154 5.59 20.24 -11.65
C ILE A 154 4.92 19.28 -12.62
N PHE A 155 4.38 18.15 -12.13
CA PHE A 155 3.67 17.20 -12.98
C PHE A 155 2.38 17.80 -13.54
N ASN A 156 1.61 18.53 -12.75
CA ASN A 156 0.33 19.10 -13.16
C ASN A 156 0.50 20.21 -14.21
N ASN A 157 1.52 21.05 -14.06
CA ASN A 157 1.83 22.11 -15.04
C ASN A 157 2.29 21.56 -16.40
N LYS A 158 2.74 20.30 -16.44
CA LYS A 158 3.16 19.61 -17.64
C LYS A 158 2.14 18.59 -18.17
N LYS A 159 0.95 18.55 -17.57
CA LYS A 159 -0.17 17.72 -18.00
C LYS A 159 -0.58 18.09 -19.43
N GLY A 160 -0.50 17.13 -20.33
CA GLY A 160 -0.77 17.34 -21.77
C GLY A 160 0.47 17.41 -22.64
N GLU A 161 1.66 17.67 -22.10
CA GLU A 161 2.91 17.60 -22.84
C GLU A 161 3.45 16.15 -22.94
N ASP A 162 2.91 15.22 -22.14
CA ASP A 162 3.41 13.84 -22.08
C ASP A 162 2.29 12.81 -21.89
N TYR A 163 2.16 11.91 -22.87
CA TYR A 163 1.21 10.78 -22.82
C TYR A 163 1.41 9.83 -21.61
N ASN A 164 2.62 9.77 -21.05
CA ASN A 164 2.95 8.95 -19.90
C ASN A 164 2.66 9.62 -18.54
N TYR A 165 2.12 10.80 -18.53
CA TYR A 165 1.77 11.54 -17.32
C TYR A 165 0.89 10.72 -16.35
N THR A 166 -0.14 10.06 -16.86
CA THR A 166 -1.07 9.24 -16.07
C THR A 166 -0.41 8.03 -15.40
N LYS A 167 0.68 7.50 -15.98
CA LYS A 167 1.44 6.39 -15.36
C LYS A 167 2.36 6.86 -14.23
N MET A 168 2.71 8.15 -14.20
CA MET A 168 3.58 8.73 -13.19
C MET A 168 2.81 9.29 -11.99
N GLN A 169 1.52 9.58 -12.15
CA GLN A 169 0.63 10.01 -11.07
C GLN A 169 0.06 8.80 -10.34
N ARG A 170 0.85 8.19 -9.48
CA ARG A 170 0.28 7.63 -8.26
C ARG A 170 0.63 8.62 -7.16
N PRO A 171 -0.32 9.44 -6.71
CA PRO A 171 -0.08 10.30 -5.56
C PRO A 171 0.29 9.39 -4.40
N VAL A 172 1.31 9.77 -3.67
CA VAL A 172 1.43 9.35 -2.28
C VAL A 172 0.17 9.92 -1.63
N SER A 173 -0.87 9.10 -1.46
CA SER A 173 -2.07 9.56 -0.79
C SER A 173 -1.74 9.64 0.69
N TYR A 174 -1.44 10.84 1.17
CA TYR A 174 -1.42 11.14 2.60
C TYR A 174 -2.88 11.24 3.11
N THR A 175 -3.64 10.18 2.95
CA THR A 175 -4.90 10.03 3.63
C THR A 175 -4.62 9.26 4.90
N HIS A 176 -4.67 9.96 5.98
CA HIS A 176 -4.85 9.61 7.38
C HIS A 176 -3.78 10.24 8.29
N LEU A 177 -4.08 11.44 8.69
CA LEU A 177 -3.88 11.89 10.05
C LEU A 177 -5.26 11.98 10.71
#